data_dbb5f55a53bc8265bb008cde19d72796
#
_entry.id   dbb5f55a53bc8265bb008cde19d72796
#
_cell.length_a   1.000
_cell.length_b   1.000
_cell.length_c   1.000
_cell.angle_alpha   90.00
_cell.angle_beta   90.00
_cell.angle_gamma   90.00
#
_symmetry.space_group_name_H-M   'P 1'
#
loop_
_entity.id
_entity.type
_entity.pdbx_description
1 polymer ?
#
loop_
_entity_poly.entity_id
_entity_poly.type
_entity_poly.pdbx_seq_one_letter_code
_entity_poly.pdbx_strand_id
1 'polypeptide(L)'
;VKYAFGYLRVSTEEQTVMNQKLALQNWAGEHDYQVIDFFEDSAISGKIPAVKRKAFQELIELLGAEQIDAVLVYELSRVGRTFWDTLDAIKAIEEYAPLISCSPRESFLQNTEPSIRRLMIGILTWVAEREREMLVQRTKDGMTRARASGKAIGRPQKKLDKDHLIRLLSVNTPRAKIAKALGVSKATLYKELRELATCSPARSYARDEAGHLAAF
;
A
#
# COMPACT_ATOMS: atom_id res chain seq x y z
N VAL A 1 1.67 -3.06 -38.64
CA VAL A 1 2.06 -2.89 -37.23
C VAL A 1 1.06 -1.94 -36.60
N LYS A 2 0.45 -2.33 -35.48
CA LYS A 2 -0.46 -1.51 -34.69
C LYS A 2 0.33 -0.84 -33.55
N TYR A 3 -0.06 0.36 -33.17
CA TYR A 3 0.62 1.09 -32.13
C TYR A 3 -0.13 1.01 -30.81
N ALA A 4 0.60 0.79 -29.71
CA ALA A 4 -0.01 0.68 -28.39
C ALA A 4 0.75 1.48 -27.33
N PHE A 5 0.02 1.94 -26.31
CA PHE A 5 0.59 2.43 -25.05
C PHE A 5 0.54 1.33 -24.00
N GLY A 6 1.56 1.27 -23.16
CA GLY A 6 1.60 0.38 -22.00
C GLY A 6 1.26 1.12 -20.71
N TYR A 7 0.30 0.64 -19.91
CA TYR A 7 0.05 1.18 -18.58
C TYR A 7 0.48 0.20 -17.49
N LEU A 8 1.25 0.71 -16.52
CA LEU A 8 1.86 -0.06 -15.44
C LEU A 8 1.50 0.54 -14.09
N ARG A 9 1.18 -0.32 -13.14
CA ARG A 9 1.02 0.08 -11.74
C ARG A 9 1.80 -0.86 -10.83
N VAL A 10 2.72 -0.30 -10.07
CA VAL A 10 3.61 -1.06 -9.19
C VAL A 10 3.57 -0.51 -7.76
N SER A 11 3.70 -1.40 -6.79
CA SER A 11 3.63 -1.03 -5.38
C SER A 11 4.95 -0.50 -4.85
N THR A 12 6.13 -1.08 -5.15
CA THR A 12 7.44 -0.59 -4.61
C THR A 12 8.67 -1.30 -5.17
N GLU A 13 8.54 -2.38 -5.94
CA GLU A 13 9.71 -3.15 -6.39
C GLU A 13 10.02 -2.87 -7.87
N GLU A 14 11.18 -2.29 -8.16
CA GLU A 14 11.68 -2.04 -9.53
C GLU A 14 11.68 -3.31 -10.38
N GLN A 15 12.00 -4.46 -9.79
CA GLN A 15 12.01 -5.75 -10.47
C GLN A 15 10.62 -6.14 -11.01
N THR A 16 9.54 -5.74 -10.31
CA THR A 16 8.15 -5.97 -10.75
C THR A 16 7.78 -5.12 -11.96
N VAL A 17 8.29 -3.89 -12.07
CA VAL A 17 8.10 -3.00 -13.22
C VAL A 17 8.71 -3.60 -14.47
N MET A 18 9.98 -3.98 -14.40
CA MET A 18 10.73 -4.57 -15.52
C MET A 18 10.04 -5.83 -16.04
N ASN A 19 9.57 -6.69 -15.14
CA ASN A 19 8.84 -7.91 -15.51
C ASN A 19 7.52 -7.59 -16.23
N GLN A 20 6.77 -6.58 -15.77
CA GLN A 20 5.55 -6.17 -16.46
C GLN A 20 5.86 -5.56 -17.83
N LYS A 21 6.85 -4.66 -17.96
CA LYS A 21 7.27 -4.09 -19.24
C LYS A 21 7.64 -5.18 -20.23
N LEU A 22 8.48 -6.12 -19.82
CA LEU A 22 8.90 -7.24 -20.65
C LEU A 22 7.71 -8.10 -21.11
N ALA A 23 6.78 -8.39 -20.19
CA ALA A 23 5.58 -9.16 -20.54
C ALA A 23 4.70 -8.44 -21.58
N LEU A 24 4.52 -7.11 -21.46
CA LEU A 24 3.78 -6.32 -22.43
C LEU A 24 4.49 -6.27 -23.79
N GLN A 25 5.81 -6.10 -23.81
CA GLN A 25 6.60 -6.09 -25.05
C GLN A 25 6.57 -7.43 -25.78
N ASN A 26 6.72 -8.54 -25.04
CA ASN A 26 6.63 -9.89 -25.61
C ASN A 26 5.24 -10.13 -26.23
N TRP A 27 4.19 -9.85 -25.45
CA TRP A 27 2.82 -10.00 -25.92
C TRP A 27 2.55 -9.13 -27.17
N ALA A 28 3.02 -7.87 -27.16
CA ALA A 28 2.87 -6.96 -28.28
C ALA A 28 3.55 -7.50 -29.55
N GLY A 29 4.78 -8.03 -29.44
CA GLY A 29 5.51 -8.63 -30.54
C GLY A 29 4.82 -9.88 -31.13
N GLU A 30 4.15 -10.67 -30.29
CA GLU A 30 3.38 -11.87 -30.72
C GLU A 30 2.07 -11.51 -31.43
N HIS A 31 1.55 -10.27 -31.24
CA HIS A 31 0.22 -9.85 -31.72
C HIS A 31 0.28 -8.67 -32.70
N ASP A 32 1.42 -8.44 -33.35
CA ASP A 32 1.65 -7.36 -34.31
C ASP A 32 1.43 -5.93 -33.76
N TYR A 33 1.66 -5.74 -32.47
CA TYR A 33 1.68 -4.43 -31.82
C TYR A 33 3.11 -3.95 -31.57
N GLN A 34 3.30 -2.64 -31.64
CA GLN A 34 4.49 -1.94 -31.18
C GLN A 34 4.11 -1.03 -30.02
N VAL A 35 4.72 -1.24 -28.86
CA VAL A 35 4.54 -0.34 -27.70
C VAL A 35 5.40 0.89 -27.92
N ILE A 36 4.75 2.06 -28.02
CA ILE A 36 5.41 3.35 -28.27
C ILE A 36 5.92 3.93 -26.94
N ASP A 37 5.10 3.90 -25.88
CA ASP A 37 5.46 4.47 -24.60
C ASP A 37 4.80 3.71 -23.43
N PHE A 38 5.35 3.94 -22.22
CA PHE A 38 4.90 3.32 -20.97
C PHE A 38 4.57 4.36 -19.93
N PHE A 39 3.34 4.32 -19.41
CA PHE A 39 2.85 5.17 -18.34
C PHE A 39 2.89 4.41 -17.02
N GLU A 40 3.67 4.90 -16.07
CA GLU A 40 4.00 4.18 -14.85
C GLU A 40 3.57 4.94 -13.59
N ASP A 41 2.63 4.37 -12.87
CA ASP A 41 2.24 4.83 -11.54
C ASP A 41 2.96 4.01 -10.45
N SER A 42 4.15 4.48 -10.06
CA SER A 42 5.00 3.86 -9.05
C SER A 42 4.66 4.31 -7.64
N ALA A 43 4.75 3.39 -6.67
CA ALA A 43 4.59 3.66 -5.23
C ALA A 43 3.27 4.34 -4.83
N ILE A 44 2.27 4.35 -5.72
CA ILE A 44 0.98 4.96 -5.43
C ILE A 44 0.14 4.01 -4.57
N SER A 45 -0.33 4.54 -3.43
CA SER A 45 -1.31 3.84 -2.60
C SER A 45 -2.52 3.47 -3.45
N GLY A 46 -2.90 2.19 -3.47
CA GLY A 46 -4.09 1.73 -4.19
C GLY A 46 -5.41 2.33 -3.68
N LYS A 47 -5.36 3.30 -2.76
CA LYS A 47 -6.52 4.10 -2.32
C LYS A 47 -6.81 5.25 -3.28
N ILE A 48 -5.85 5.62 -4.16
CA ILE A 48 -6.05 6.69 -5.14
C ILE A 48 -6.72 6.09 -6.37
N PRO A 49 -7.93 6.57 -6.77
CA PRO A 49 -8.59 6.13 -7.98
C PRO A 49 -7.69 6.30 -9.22
N ALA A 50 -7.82 5.39 -10.20
CA ALA A 50 -7.01 5.41 -11.42
C ALA A 50 -7.04 6.77 -12.12
N VAL A 51 -8.24 7.32 -12.32
CA VAL A 51 -8.46 8.61 -12.99
C VAL A 51 -7.79 9.82 -12.30
N LYS A 52 -7.34 9.68 -11.06
CA LYS A 52 -6.63 10.71 -10.30
C LYS A 52 -5.12 10.48 -10.23
N ARG A 53 -4.60 9.41 -10.83
CA ARG A 53 -3.17 9.11 -10.87
C ARG A 53 -2.50 9.89 -12.00
N LYS A 54 -1.28 10.35 -11.75
CA LYS A 54 -0.58 11.24 -12.67
C LYS A 54 -0.30 10.57 -14.02
N ALA A 55 0.31 9.39 -14.02
CA ALA A 55 0.62 8.68 -15.25
C ALA A 55 -0.66 8.23 -16.00
N PHE A 56 -1.73 7.92 -15.30
CA PHE A 56 -3.02 7.64 -15.93
C PHE A 56 -3.61 8.87 -16.62
N GLN A 57 -3.51 10.06 -16.02
CA GLN A 57 -3.97 11.31 -16.64
C GLN A 57 -3.14 11.64 -17.88
N GLU A 58 -1.81 11.51 -17.82
CA GLU A 58 -0.92 11.67 -18.97
C GLU A 58 -1.27 10.70 -20.10
N LEU A 59 -1.57 9.44 -19.77
CA LEU A 59 -2.05 8.46 -20.74
C LEU A 59 -3.34 8.91 -21.45
N ILE A 60 -4.36 9.36 -20.69
CA ILE A 60 -5.64 9.81 -21.26
C ILE A 60 -5.45 11.06 -22.15
N GLU A 61 -4.62 12.02 -21.72
CA GLU A 61 -4.31 13.21 -22.52
C GLU A 61 -3.67 12.84 -23.87
N LEU A 62 -2.70 11.93 -23.88
CA LEU A 62 -2.04 11.49 -25.11
C LEU A 62 -2.95 10.61 -26.00
N LEU A 63 -3.82 9.79 -25.41
CA LEU A 63 -4.83 9.05 -26.17
C LEU A 63 -5.81 9.98 -26.91
N GLY A 64 -6.09 11.16 -26.34
CA GLY A 64 -6.91 12.17 -27.00
C GLY A 64 -6.20 12.93 -28.12
N ALA A 65 -4.87 12.94 -28.13
CA ALA A 65 -4.04 13.68 -29.08
C ALA A 65 -3.46 12.81 -30.22
N GLU A 66 -3.24 11.53 -29.97
CA GLU A 66 -2.59 10.60 -30.89
C GLU A 66 -3.51 9.45 -31.28
N GLN A 67 -3.34 8.93 -32.52
CA GLN A 67 -4.06 7.73 -32.95
C GLN A 67 -3.32 6.48 -32.47
N ILE A 68 -3.85 5.85 -31.43
CA ILE A 68 -3.33 4.63 -30.81
C ILE A 68 -4.33 3.51 -30.99
N ASP A 69 -3.84 2.33 -31.42
CA ASP A 69 -4.71 1.17 -31.70
C ASP A 69 -5.13 0.42 -30.43
N ALA A 70 -4.36 0.48 -29.34
CA ALA A 70 -4.70 -0.17 -28.09
C ALA A 70 -3.92 0.39 -26.87
N VAL A 71 -4.47 0.21 -25.68
CA VAL A 71 -3.75 0.32 -24.41
C VAL A 71 -3.53 -1.07 -23.84
N LEU A 72 -2.28 -1.43 -23.57
CA LEU A 72 -1.88 -2.71 -23.03
C LEU A 72 -1.68 -2.63 -21.53
N VAL A 73 -2.21 -3.58 -20.78
CA VAL A 73 -1.98 -3.75 -19.34
C VAL A 73 -1.61 -5.19 -19.04
N TYR A 74 -0.82 -5.43 -18.02
CA TYR A 74 -0.45 -6.79 -17.64
C TYR A 74 -1.67 -7.60 -17.20
N GLU A 75 -2.52 -7.02 -16.34
CA GLU A 75 -3.80 -7.57 -15.90
C GLU A 75 -4.74 -6.42 -15.46
N LEU A 76 -6.04 -6.63 -15.46
CA LEU A 76 -7.04 -5.62 -15.12
C LEU A 76 -6.87 -5.08 -13.69
N SER A 77 -6.33 -5.88 -12.78
CA SER A 77 -6.04 -5.47 -11.40
C SER A 77 -4.99 -4.34 -11.31
N ARG A 78 -4.25 -4.07 -12.39
CA ARG A 78 -3.31 -2.95 -12.49
C ARG A 78 -4.00 -1.64 -12.82
N VAL A 79 -5.11 -1.71 -13.54
CA VAL A 79 -5.89 -0.50 -13.90
C VAL A 79 -6.59 0.06 -12.67
N GLY A 80 -7.44 -0.71 -12.02
CA GLY A 80 -8.17 -0.29 -10.84
C GLY A 80 -8.00 -1.25 -9.66
N ARG A 81 -8.44 -0.84 -8.48
CA ARG A 81 -8.36 -1.64 -7.25
C ARG A 81 -9.71 -2.13 -6.77
N THR A 82 -10.75 -1.39 -7.04
CA THR A 82 -12.15 -1.72 -6.76
C THR A 82 -12.92 -1.91 -8.05
N PHE A 83 -14.08 -2.53 -7.94
CA PHE A 83 -14.99 -2.69 -9.08
C PHE A 83 -15.24 -1.37 -9.81
N TRP A 84 -15.63 -0.34 -9.09
CA TRP A 84 -15.95 0.97 -9.67
C TRP A 84 -14.73 1.67 -10.25
N ASP A 85 -13.59 1.66 -9.54
CA ASP A 85 -12.34 2.25 -10.01
C ASP A 85 -11.86 1.61 -11.32
N THR A 86 -11.99 0.28 -11.44
CA THR A 86 -11.62 -0.44 -12.67
C THR A 86 -12.56 -0.11 -13.81
N LEU A 87 -13.86 -0.08 -13.58
CA LEU A 87 -14.85 0.25 -14.62
C LEU A 87 -14.70 1.70 -15.11
N ASP A 88 -14.52 2.66 -14.21
CA ASP A 88 -14.33 4.07 -14.57
C ASP A 88 -13.04 4.25 -15.40
N ALA A 89 -11.97 3.58 -15.01
CA ALA A 89 -10.71 3.65 -15.74
C ALA A 89 -10.81 2.99 -17.13
N ILE A 90 -11.43 1.81 -17.24
CA ILE A 90 -11.66 1.15 -18.54
C ILE A 90 -12.51 2.05 -19.44
N LYS A 91 -13.55 2.64 -18.90
CA LYS A 91 -14.44 3.55 -19.65
C LYS A 91 -13.67 4.74 -20.20
N ALA A 92 -12.84 5.37 -19.37
CA ALA A 92 -12.01 6.50 -19.78
C ALA A 92 -11.01 6.14 -20.90
N ILE A 93 -10.41 4.96 -20.86
CA ILE A 93 -9.50 4.48 -21.90
C ILE A 93 -10.28 4.12 -23.19
N GLU A 94 -11.38 3.38 -23.06
CA GLU A 94 -12.17 2.87 -24.19
C GLU A 94 -12.96 3.96 -24.94
N GLU A 95 -12.98 5.18 -24.47
CA GLU A 95 -13.42 6.35 -25.26
C GLU A 95 -12.47 6.64 -26.44
N TYR A 96 -11.19 6.23 -26.34
CA TYR A 96 -10.17 6.52 -27.35
C TYR A 96 -9.63 5.26 -28.01
N ALA A 97 -9.28 4.23 -27.25
CA ALA A 97 -8.67 3.00 -27.74
C ALA A 97 -9.05 1.79 -26.89
N PRO A 98 -9.14 0.57 -27.47
CA PRO A 98 -9.45 -0.63 -26.71
C PRO A 98 -8.37 -0.93 -25.65
N LEU A 99 -8.80 -1.27 -24.43
CA LEU A 99 -7.92 -1.78 -23.40
C LEU A 99 -7.72 -3.30 -23.57
N ILE A 100 -6.48 -3.77 -23.62
CA ILE A 100 -6.14 -5.18 -23.76
C ILE A 100 -5.34 -5.64 -22.55
N SER A 101 -5.82 -6.69 -21.89
CA SER A 101 -5.04 -7.39 -20.86
C SER A 101 -4.14 -8.41 -21.52
N CYS A 102 -2.84 -8.38 -21.21
CA CYS A 102 -1.84 -9.32 -21.71
C CYS A 102 -1.72 -10.58 -20.84
N SER A 103 -2.50 -10.68 -19.75
CA SER A 103 -2.50 -11.87 -18.88
C SER A 103 -3.14 -13.07 -19.58
N PRO A 104 -2.48 -14.23 -19.63
CA PRO A 104 -3.08 -15.46 -20.17
C PRO A 104 -4.39 -15.85 -19.48
N ARG A 105 -4.55 -15.48 -18.20
CA ARG A 105 -5.77 -15.73 -17.41
C ARG A 105 -6.96 -14.91 -17.87
N GLU A 106 -6.73 -13.81 -18.57
CA GLU A 106 -7.74 -12.85 -19.03
C GLU A 106 -7.87 -12.86 -20.57
N SER A 107 -7.17 -13.78 -21.26
CA SER A 107 -7.17 -13.87 -22.74
C SER A 107 -8.56 -14.07 -23.36
N PHE A 108 -9.48 -14.69 -22.64
CA PHE A 108 -10.87 -14.87 -23.08
C PHE A 108 -11.63 -13.55 -23.29
N LEU A 109 -11.16 -12.45 -22.70
CA LEU A 109 -11.77 -11.12 -22.89
C LEU A 109 -11.47 -10.52 -24.26
N GLN A 110 -10.42 -10.97 -24.95
CA GLN A 110 -9.96 -10.39 -26.21
C GLN A 110 -10.90 -10.69 -27.39
N ASN A 111 -11.51 -11.88 -27.40
CA ASN A 111 -12.37 -12.37 -28.48
C ASN A 111 -13.87 -12.32 -28.13
N THR A 112 -14.23 -11.49 -27.13
CA THR A 112 -15.60 -11.43 -26.63
C THR A 112 -16.28 -10.15 -27.15
N GLU A 113 -17.56 -10.26 -27.49
CA GLU A 113 -18.38 -9.13 -27.91
C GLU A 113 -18.36 -8.01 -26.84
N PRO A 114 -18.29 -6.72 -27.22
CA PRO A 114 -18.03 -5.61 -26.28
C PRO A 114 -18.97 -5.50 -25.08
N SER A 115 -20.25 -5.82 -25.23
CA SER A 115 -21.21 -5.78 -24.13
C SER A 115 -21.00 -6.93 -23.16
N ILE A 116 -20.75 -8.12 -23.67
CA ILE A 116 -20.43 -9.31 -22.86
C ILE A 116 -19.09 -9.11 -22.16
N ARG A 117 -18.09 -8.56 -22.86
CA ARG A 117 -16.78 -8.24 -22.29
C ARG A 117 -16.89 -7.29 -21.09
N ARG A 118 -17.68 -6.22 -21.18
CA ARG A 118 -17.95 -5.30 -20.08
C ARG A 118 -18.59 -5.99 -18.88
N LEU A 119 -19.57 -6.86 -19.12
CA LEU A 119 -20.20 -7.65 -18.08
C LEU A 119 -19.19 -8.59 -17.39
N MET A 120 -18.37 -9.30 -18.17
CA MET A 120 -17.34 -10.20 -17.63
C MET A 120 -16.30 -9.46 -16.81
N ILE A 121 -15.81 -8.32 -17.28
CA ILE A 121 -14.89 -7.45 -16.53
C ILE A 121 -15.55 -7.02 -15.21
N GLY A 122 -16.83 -6.64 -15.25
CA GLY A 122 -17.59 -6.32 -14.05
C GLY A 122 -17.61 -7.46 -13.05
N ILE A 123 -17.97 -8.66 -13.48
CA ILE A 123 -18.04 -9.85 -12.60
C ILE A 123 -16.66 -10.17 -12.01
N LEU A 124 -15.60 -10.19 -12.83
CA LEU A 124 -14.25 -10.49 -12.39
C LEU A 124 -13.74 -9.48 -11.35
N THR A 125 -13.97 -8.21 -11.60
CA THR A 125 -13.57 -7.14 -10.67
C THR A 125 -14.33 -7.23 -9.36
N TRP A 126 -15.64 -7.53 -9.40
CA TRP A 126 -16.45 -7.77 -8.20
C TRP A 126 -15.96 -8.98 -7.41
N VAL A 127 -15.62 -10.09 -8.07
CA VAL A 127 -15.07 -11.30 -7.41
C VAL A 127 -13.76 -10.95 -6.72
N ALA A 128 -12.83 -10.26 -7.40
CA ALA A 128 -11.54 -9.85 -6.84
C ALA A 128 -11.69 -8.91 -5.63
N GLU A 129 -12.66 -7.99 -5.66
CA GLU A 129 -12.98 -7.13 -4.52
C GLU A 129 -13.52 -7.94 -3.34
N ARG A 130 -14.44 -8.86 -3.62
CA ARG A 130 -15.03 -9.74 -2.61
C ARG A 130 -14.00 -10.66 -1.94
N GLU A 131 -13.07 -11.23 -2.71
CA GLU A 131 -11.97 -12.04 -2.16
C GLU A 131 -11.09 -11.20 -1.22
N ARG A 132 -10.78 -9.96 -1.59
CA ARG A 132 -10.01 -9.04 -0.74
C ARG A 132 -10.72 -8.72 0.57
N GLU A 133 -12.02 -8.43 0.52
CA GLU A 133 -12.83 -8.21 1.72
C GLU A 133 -12.81 -9.42 2.65
N MET A 134 -12.98 -10.63 2.09
CA MET A 134 -12.93 -11.87 2.87
C MET A 134 -11.56 -12.10 3.52
N LEU A 135 -10.45 -11.79 2.83
CA LEU A 135 -9.11 -11.87 3.40
C LEU A 135 -8.91 -10.90 4.56
N VAL A 136 -9.39 -9.65 4.41
CA VAL A 136 -9.35 -8.65 5.49
C VAL A 136 -10.18 -9.12 6.69
N GLN A 137 -11.37 -9.66 6.45
CA GLN A 137 -12.23 -10.17 7.52
C GLN A 137 -11.59 -11.35 8.24
N ARG A 138 -11.07 -12.35 7.51
CA ARG A 138 -10.34 -13.50 8.09
C ARG A 138 -9.16 -13.04 8.95
N THR A 139 -8.43 -12.00 8.51
CA THR A 139 -7.31 -11.43 9.27
C THR A 139 -7.79 -10.78 10.58
N LYS A 140 -8.87 -10.00 10.53
CA LYS A 140 -9.49 -9.39 11.73
C LYS A 140 -9.96 -10.45 12.71
N ASP A 141 -10.64 -11.50 12.21
CA ASP A 141 -11.13 -12.60 13.04
C ASP A 141 -9.96 -13.37 13.67
N GLY A 142 -8.88 -13.58 12.91
CA GLY A 142 -7.65 -14.18 13.39
C GLY A 142 -7.00 -13.36 14.50
N MET A 143 -6.92 -12.04 14.33
CA MET A 143 -6.40 -11.13 15.37
C MET A 143 -7.29 -11.12 16.63
N THR A 144 -8.61 -11.13 16.45
CA THR A 144 -9.55 -11.18 17.57
C THR A 144 -9.38 -12.48 18.38
N ARG A 145 -9.30 -13.62 17.71
CA ARG A 145 -9.03 -14.92 18.36
C ARG A 145 -7.68 -14.95 19.08
N ALA A 146 -6.63 -14.38 18.46
CA ALA A 146 -5.31 -14.33 19.06
C ALA A 146 -5.31 -13.44 20.32
N ARG A 147 -6.02 -12.30 20.31
CA ARG A 147 -6.21 -11.46 21.53
C ARG A 147 -6.96 -12.20 22.63
N ALA A 148 -8.05 -12.89 22.28
CA ALA A 148 -8.81 -13.67 23.23
C ALA A 148 -7.99 -14.82 23.88
N SER A 149 -7.03 -15.37 23.14
CA SER A 149 -6.07 -16.37 23.65
C SER A 149 -4.84 -15.76 24.37
N GLY A 150 -4.85 -14.45 24.66
CA GLY A 150 -3.78 -13.78 25.40
C GLY A 150 -2.50 -13.53 24.58
N LYS A 151 -2.50 -13.75 23.26
CA LYS A 151 -1.33 -13.48 22.40
C LYS A 151 -1.20 -11.98 22.15
N ALA A 152 -0.01 -11.46 22.37
CA ALA A 152 0.32 -10.08 22.00
C ALA A 152 0.35 -9.95 20.46
N ILE A 153 -0.43 -8.99 19.93
CA ILE A 153 -0.50 -8.71 18.51
C ILE A 153 0.17 -7.36 18.23
N GLY A 154 0.95 -7.30 17.16
CA GLY A 154 1.66 -6.12 16.73
C GLY A 154 3.17 -6.24 16.90
N ARG A 155 3.87 -5.13 16.71
CA ARG A 155 5.33 -5.09 16.88
C ARG A 155 5.68 -5.38 18.33
N PRO A 156 6.58 -6.34 18.63
CA PRO A 156 7.03 -6.63 19.98
C PRO A 156 7.53 -5.35 20.67
N GLN A 157 7.10 -5.14 21.91
CA GLN A 157 7.63 -4.02 22.68
C GLN A 157 9.08 -4.31 23.06
N LYS A 158 9.94 -3.33 22.86
CA LYS A 158 11.35 -3.44 23.28
C LYS A 158 11.35 -3.42 24.80
N LYS A 159 11.79 -4.53 25.42
CA LYS A 159 11.97 -4.58 26.89
C LYS A 159 13.12 -3.64 27.26
N LEU A 160 12.84 -2.66 28.10
CA LEU A 160 13.87 -1.82 28.67
C LEU A 160 14.49 -2.52 29.89
N ASP A 161 15.82 -2.38 30.02
CA ASP A 161 16.51 -2.73 31.24
C ASP A 161 16.13 -1.69 32.32
N LYS A 162 15.25 -2.10 33.22
CA LYS A 162 14.72 -1.23 34.29
C LYS A 162 15.82 -0.86 35.28
N ASP A 163 16.75 -1.75 35.57
CA ASP A 163 17.85 -1.49 36.54
C ASP A 163 18.82 -0.47 35.93
N HIS A 164 19.10 -0.56 34.64
CA HIS A 164 19.92 0.42 33.93
C HIS A 164 19.21 1.77 33.83
N LEU A 165 17.88 1.78 33.62
CA LEU A 165 17.08 3.02 33.61
C LEU A 165 17.12 3.69 34.98
N ILE A 166 16.93 2.96 36.10
CA ILE A 166 16.96 3.48 37.45
C ILE A 166 18.33 4.07 37.77
N ARG A 167 19.42 3.40 37.43
CA ARG A 167 20.80 3.91 37.59
C ARG A 167 21.02 5.24 36.85
N LEU A 168 20.56 5.34 35.60
CA LEU A 168 20.69 6.58 34.83
C LEU A 168 19.86 7.72 35.38
N LEU A 169 18.73 7.42 36.03
CA LEU A 169 17.89 8.39 36.70
C LEU A 169 18.52 8.88 38.03
N SER A 170 19.15 7.98 38.81
CA SER A 170 19.79 8.34 40.08
C SER A 170 20.99 9.27 39.93
N VAL A 171 21.66 9.25 38.75
CA VAL A 171 22.79 10.14 38.41
C VAL A 171 22.31 11.44 37.73
N ASN A 172 21.02 11.74 37.78
CA ASN A 172 20.43 12.95 37.20
C ASN A 172 20.71 13.15 35.68
N THR A 173 20.84 12.05 34.94
CA THR A 173 21.13 12.09 33.50
C THR A 173 19.99 12.68 32.70
N PRO A 174 20.22 13.63 31.78
CA PRO A 174 19.15 14.22 30.97
C PRO A 174 18.38 13.15 30.15
N ARG A 175 17.04 13.23 30.15
CA ARG A 175 16.15 12.22 29.54
C ARG A 175 16.48 11.90 28.07
N ALA A 176 16.97 12.89 27.31
CA ALA A 176 17.41 12.70 25.93
C ALA A 176 18.63 11.76 25.84
N LYS A 177 19.59 11.88 26.79
CA LYS A 177 20.76 10.98 26.87
C LYS A 177 20.35 9.59 27.32
N ILE A 178 19.41 9.47 28.29
CA ILE A 178 18.84 8.18 28.71
C ILE A 178 18.20 7.44 27.52
N ALA A 179 17.35 8.11 26.76
CA ALA A 179 16.71 7.51 25.58
C ALA A 179 17.74 6.99 24.56
N LYS A 180 18.80 7.77 24.34
CA LYS A 180 19.90 7.38 23.44
C LYS A 180 20.71 6.18 23.98
N ALA A 181 21.03 6.19 25.27
CA ALA A 181 21.76 5.10 25.92
C ALA A 181 21.00 3.78 25.92
N LEU A 182 19.68 3.82 26.14
CA LEU A 182 18.79 2.65 26.09
C LEU A 182 18.35 2.28 24.65
N GLY A 183 18.75 3.07 23.65
CA GLY A 183 18.39 2.84 22.24
C GLY A 183 16.90 2.85 21.96
N VAL A 184 16.14 3.72 22.64
CA VAL A 184 14.68 3.86 22.47
C VAL A 184 14.29 5.28 22.12
N SER A 185 13.07 5.46 21.60
CA SER A 185 12.51 6.79 21.36
C SER A 185 12.20 7.51 22.70
N LYS A 186 12.21 8.84 22.68
CA LYS A 186 11.76 9.64 23.84
C LYS A 186 10.35 9.24 24.28
N ALA A 187 9.44 8.99 23.34
CA ALA A 187 8.07 8.58 23.62
C ALA A 187 8.01 7.25 24.38
N THR A 188 8.84 6.27 23.98
CA THR A 188 8.96 4.97 24.67
C THR A 188 9.49 5.14 26.09
N LEU A 189 10.53 5.98 26.27
CA LEU A 189 11.07 6.28 27.59
C LEU A 189 10.02 6.91 28.50
N TYR A 190 9.27 7.91 28.02
CA TYR A 190 8.23 8.57 28.83
C TYR A 190 7.08 7.62 29.19
N LYS A 191 6.74 6.67 28.33
CA LYS A 191 5.74 5.63 28.61
C LYS A 191 6.20 4.77 29.80
N GLU A 192 7.43 4.25 29.75
CA GLU A 192 8.01 3.43 30.83
C GLU A 192 8.14 4.21 32.16
N LEU A 193 8.56 5.46 32.12
CA LEU A 193 8.61 6.30 33.30
C LEU A 193 7.23 6.50 33.95
N ARG A 194 6.18 6.59 33.13
CA ARG A 194 4.81 6.70 33.61
C ARG A 194 4.33 5.40 34.29
N GLU A 195 4.68 4.24 33.66
CA GLU A 195 4.38 2.91 34.20
C GLU A 195 5.14 2.65 35.54
N LEU A 196 6.39 3.07 35.63
CA LEU A 196 7.16 2.99 36.87
C LEU A 196 6.57 3.87 37.97
N ALA A 197 6.10 5.07 37.67
CA ALA A 197 5.46 5.98 38.62
C ALA A 197 4.11 5.43 39.12
N THR A 198 3.36 4.68 38.33
CA THR A 198 2.10 4.06 38.74
C THR A 198 2.29 2.74 39.50
N CYS A 199 3.44 2.09 39.38
CA CYS A 199 3.72 0.80 40.01
C CYS A 199 4.42 0.94 41.40
N SER A 200 4.83 2.14 41.77
CA SER A 200 5.45 2.41 43.11
C SER A 200 4.38 2.96 44.06
N PRO A 201 3.97 2.23 45.10
CA PRO A 201 3.11 2.79 46.10
C PRO A 201 3.93 3.79 46.95
N ALA A 202 3.51 5.05 46.88
CA ALA A 202 3.89 6.12 47.79
C ALA A 202 5.39 6.49 47.90
N ARG A 203 5.86 7.31 46.94
CA ARG A 203 6.72 8.43 47.28
C ARG A 203 6.08 9.69 46.73
N SER A 204 5.55 10.53 47.58
CA SER A 204 5.02 11.83 47.25
C SER A 204 6.17 12.72 46.75
N TYR A 205 6.18 12.99 45.47
CA TYR A 205 7.04 14.03 44.91
C TYR A 205 6.32 15.36 45.08
N ALA A 206 6.75 16.19 46.05
CA ALA A 206 6.36 17.58 46.10
C ALA A 206 7.05 18.35 44.95
N ARG A 207 6.31 19.22 44.28
CA ARG A 207 6.88 20.20 43.35
C ARG A 207 7.46 21.34 44.19
N ASP A 208 8.70 21.73 43.90
CA ASP A 208 9.23 22.98 44.37
C ASP A 208 8.54 24.19 43.68
N GLU A 209 8.69 25.37 44.24
CA GLU A 209 8.08 26.61 43.72
C GLU A 209 8.55 26.97 42.28
N ALA A 210 9.53 26.27 41.71
CA ALA A 210 10.04 26.44 40.38
C ALA A 210 9.53 25.35 39.39
N GLY A 211 8.65 24.43 39.84
CA GLY A 211 8.02 23.40 39.02
C GLY A 211 8.90 22.17 38.74
N HIS A 212 10.02 22.00 39.45
CA HIS A 212 10.90 20.82 39.34
C HIS A 212 10.51 19.75 40.39
N LEU A 213 10.58 18.47 39.96
CA LEU A 213 10.38 17.31 40.80
C LEU A 213 11.63 17.09 41.67
N ALA A 214 11.58 17.42 42.95
CA ALA A 214 12.58 17.07 43.93
C ALA A 214 12.22 15.74 44.61
N ALA A 215 13.18 14.82 44.72
CA ALA A 215 13.06 13.59 45.46
C ALA A 215 13.53 13.85 46.91
N PHE A 216 12.67 13.52 47.86
CA PHE A 216 13.06 13.29 49.23
C PHE A 216 13.09 11.79 49.51
#